data_9e40ebca1ee93f6a916bb25a5b23c93f
#
_entry.id   9e40ebca1ee93f6a916bb25a5b23c93f
#
_cell.length_a   1.000
_cell.length_b   1.000
_cell.length_c   1.000
_cell.angle_alpha   90.00
_cell.angle_beta   90.00
_cell.angle_gamma   90.00
#
_symmetry.space_group_name_H-M   'P 1'
#
loop_
_entity.id
_entity.type
_entity.pdbx_description
1 polymer ?
#
loop_
_entity_poly.entity_id
_entity_poly.type
_entity_poly.pdbx_seq_one_letter_code
_entity_poly.pdbx_strand_id
1 'polypeptide(L)'
;ERRNEVAALGSEFQHASIGHNGGGWGHPIDRVCRPLLSVCLGRCKDLALTTAVAALIEKGAIQGTGSSNQPLGLLNLPNALSQTFAAATPTSDELASMLEKLGDAKADLSKVVFLMHPSTAADLMKTRVDASSGALVLNGFEIHGLPVFVSSNVTEDKVIAMDPSYSRIVYFAAPQVVVDPFRGAISGVTHVQVLNAMDYVCTNQSSVVVGSA
;
A
#
# COMPACT_ATOMS: atom_id res chain seq x y z
N GLU A 1 -24.11 21.72 14.44
CA GLU A 1 -23.05 21.70 15.46
C GLU A 1 -22.49 20.27 15.57
N ARG A 2 -21.60 19.87 14.67
CA ARG A 2 -20.86 18.60 14.78
C ARG A 2 -19.43 18.94 15.14
N ARG A 3 -19.05 18.59 16.36
CA ARG A 3 -17.67 18.64 16.82
C ARG A 3 -16.84 17.65 16.01
N ASN A 4 -15.83 18.16 15.32
CA ASN A 4 -14.79 17.35 14.71
C ASN A 4 -13.92 16.74 15.83
N GLU A 5 -14.18 15.51 16.21
CA GLU A 5 -13.21 14.72 16.95
C GLU A 5 -12.13 14.25 15.98
N VAL A 6 -10.97 14.85 16.11
CA VAL A 6 -9.76 14.39 15.43
C VAL A 6 -9.37 13.02 16.02
N ALA A 7 -9.64 11.97 15.27
CA ALA A 7 -9.31 10.62 15.67
C ALA A 7 -7.81 10.37 15.45
N ALA A 8 -7.06 10.21 16.54
CA ALA A 8 -5.67 9.79 16.49
C ALA A 8 -5.59 8.30 16.15
N LEU A 9 -4.97 7.95 15.02
CA LEU A 9 -4.68 6.57 14.63
C LEU A 9 -3.71 5.92 15.62
N GLY A 10 -4.24 5.15 16.55
CA GLY A 10 -3.46 4.21 17.35
C GLY A 10 -3.17 2.95 16.55
N SER A 11 -2.11 2.95 15.73
CA SER A 11 -1.67 1.75 15.06
C SER A 11 -0.99 0.81 16.06
N GLU A 12 -1.47 -0.42 16.19
CA GLU A 12 -0.71 -1.50 16.82
C GLU A 12 0.56 -1.77 16.01
N PHE A 13 1.68 -1.28 16.49
CA PHE A 13 2.98 -1.60 15.94
C PHE A 13 3.40 -3.00 16.41
N GLN A 14 3.60 -3.90 15.45
CA GLN A 14 4.35 -5.11 15.71
C GLN A 14 5.79 -4.74 16.08
N HIS A 15 6.22 -5.19 17.27
CA HIS A 15 7.54 -4.98 17.80
C HIS A 15 8.61 -5.62 16.91
N ALA A 16 9.38 -4.84 16.19
CA ALA A 16 10.67 -5.29 15.69
C ALA A 16 11.70 -5.19 16.84
N SER A 17 11.86 -6.28 17.58
CA SER A 17 12.90 -6.41 18.61
C SER A 17 14.21 -6.75 17.93
N ILE A 18 15.14 -5.81 17.85
CA ILE A 18 16.54 -6.10 17.48
C ILE A 18 17.30 -6.39 18.78
N GLY A 19 17.43 -7.68 19.12
CA GLY A 19 18.24 -8.16 20.24
C GLY A 19 19.73 -7.91 20.00
N HIS A 20 20.37 -7.16 20.87
CA HIS A 20 21.83 -7.07 20.95
C HIS A 20 22.33 -8.17 21.88
N ASN A 21 22.89 -9.24 21.32
CA ASN A 21 23.64 -10.23 22.07
C ASN A 21 25.03 -9.67 22.35
N GLY A 22 25.26 -9.31 23.61
CA GLY A 22 26.59 -8.96 24.14
C GLY A 22 27.42 -10.20 24.38
N GLY A 23 28.44 -10.42 23.59
CA GLY A 23 29.51 -11.40 23.80
C GLY A 23 30.83 -10.76 23.38
N GLY A 24 31.65 -10.38 24.36
CA GLY A 24 32.94 -9.74 24.12
C GLY A 24 33.99 -10.68 23.56
N TRP A 25 34.72 -10.21 22.55
CA TRP A 25 36.14 -10.50 22.26
C TRP A 25 36.65 -9.34 21.42
N GLY A 26 37.55 -8.55 21.99
CA GLY A 26 38.14 -7.37 21.36
C GLY A 26 39.13 -7.75 20.26
N HIS A 27 38.79 -7.49 19.01
CA HIS A 27 39.71 -7.47 17.86
C HIS A 27 40.09 -6.02 17.49
N PRO A 28 41.34 -5.75 17.11
CA PRO A 28 41.84 -4.38 16.83
C PRO A 28 41.23 -3.69 15.60
N ILE A 29 40.33 -4.34 14.88
CA ILE A 29 39.59 -3.78 13.73
C ILE A 29 38.40 -2.88 14.19
N ASP A 30 38.03 -2.91 15.46
CA ASP A 30 36.87 -2.18 16.02
C ASP A 30 37.02 -0.65 16.05
N ARG A 31 38.23 -0.12 15.92
CA ARG A 31 38.44 1.34 16.04
C ARG A 31 38.24 2.12 14.77
N VAL A 32 38.32 1.50 13.59
CA VAL A 32 38.20 2.17 12.27
C VAL A 32 36.81 2.05 11.69
N CYS A 33 36.07 0.97 11.99
CA CYS A 33 34.75 0.74 11.43
C CYS A 33 33.57 1.32 12.23
N ARG A 34 33.78 1.72 13.50
CA ARG A 34 32.71 2.26 14.36
C ARG A 34 31.96 3.47 13.79
N PRO A 35 32.62 4.52 13.25
CA PRO A 35 31.90 5.65 12.70
C PRO A 35 31.14 5.32 11.41
N LEU A 36 31.68 4.45 10.55
CA LEU A 36 31.02 4.03 9.32
C LEU A 36 29.83 3.10 9.60
N LEU A 37 29.95 2.21 10.58
CA LEU A 37 28.87 1.30 10.98
C LEU A 37 27.70 2.06 11.63
N SER A 38 27.99 3.09 12.43
CA SER A 38 26.95 3.93 13.05
C SER A 38 26.18 4.76 12.01
N VAL A 39 26.86 5.25 10.98
CA VAL A 39 26.22 5.98 9.87
C VAL A 39 25.40 5.04 8.99
N CYS A 40 25.90 3.83 8.70
CA CYS A 40 25.12 2.83 7.95
C CYS A 40 23.90 2.35 8.74
N LEU A 41 24.05 2.08 10.06
CA LEU A 41 22.93 1.70 10.92
C LEU A 41 21.89 2.83 11.05
N GLY A 42 22.32 4.09 11.11
CA GLY A 42 21.42 5.24 11.11
C GLY A 42 20.59 5.29 9.81
N ARG A 43 21.23 5.26 8.65
CA ARG A 43 20.54 5.27 7.36
C ARG A 43 19.62 4.06 7.13
N CYS A 44 20.02 2.88 7.58
CA CYS A 44 19.17 1.69 7.50
C CYS A 44 17.92 1.81 8.39
N LYS A 45 18.04 2.40 9.58
CA LYS A 45 16.89 2.62 10.48
C LYS A 45 15.92 3.66 9.90
N ASP A 46 16.45 4.75 9.35
CA ASP A 46 15.64 5.80 8.74
C ASP A 46 14.88 5.27 7.50
N LEU A 47 15.57 4.49 6.66
CA LEU A 47 14.96 3.85 5.48
C LEU A 47 13.88 2.83 5.90
N ALA A 48 14.15 2.00 6.90
CA ALA A 48 13.17 1.03 7.39
C ALA A 48 11.93 1.71 7.97
N LEU A 49 12.11 2.82 8.71
CA LEU A 49 11.01 3.58 9.30
C LEU A 49 10.15 4.24 8.22
N THR A 50 10.78 4.90 7.25
CA THR A 50 10.05 5.54 6.13
C THR A 50 9.30 4.52 5.29
N THR A 51 9.90 3.36 5.00
CA THR A 51 9.25 2.27 4.27
C THR A 51 8.05 1.71 5.04
N ALA A 52 8.19 1.52 6.35
CA ALA A 52 7.09 1.03 7.20
C ALA A 52 5.92 2.03 7.23
N VAL A 53 6.21 3.33 7.36
CA VAL A 53 5.18 4.38 7.33
C VAL A 53 4.47 4.42 5.97
N ALA A 54 5.23 4.36 4.87
CA ALA A 54 4.66 4.33 3.53
C ALA A 54 3.74 3.11 3.33
N ALA A 55 4.14 1.93 3.78
CA ALA A 55 3.33 0.71 3.70
C ALA A 55 2.04 0.81 4.54
N LEU A 56 2.07 1.46 5.70
CA LEU A 56 0.87 1.70 6.52
C LEU A 56 -0.09 2.70 5.86
N ILE A 57 0.43 3.76 5.26
CA ILE A 57 -0.36 4.74 4.50
C ILE A 57 -1.07 4.04 3.34
N GLU A 58 -0.32 3.26 2.56
CA GLU A 58 -0.85 2.50 1.44
C GLU A 58 -1.93 1.50 1.88
N LYS A 59 -1.68 0.76 2.96
CA LYS A 59 -2.66 -0.17 3.54
C LYS A 59 -3.93 0.55 3.96
N GLY A 60 -3.81 1.69 4.62
CA GLY A 60 -4.96 2.52 5.01
C GLY A 60 -5.77 3.02 3.81
N ALA A 61 -5.10 3.46 2.75
CA ALA A 61 -5.75 3.95 1.52
C ALA A 61 -6.44 2.83 0.72
N ILE A 62 -5.93 1.60 0.76
CA ILE A 62 -6.49 0.46 0.01
C ILE A 62 -7.55 -0.28 0.83
N GLN A 63 -7.21 -0.71 2.05
CA GLN A 63 -8.02 -1.63 2.87
C GLN A 63 -8.80 -0.95 3.99
N GLY A 64 -8.59 0.33 4.24
CA GLY A 64 -9.19 1.04 5.37
C GLY A 64 -10.70 0.84 5.44
N THR A 65 -11.24 0.64 6.63
CA THR A 65 -12.66 0.32 6.85
C THR A 65 -13.54 1.55 7.08
N GLY A 66 -12.95 2.75 7.22
CA GLY A 66 -13.68 3.97 7.59
C GLY A 66 -14.18 3.96 9.03
N SER A 67 -13.75 3.01 9.86
CA SER A 67 -14.11 2.88 11.27
C SER A 67 -12.86 2.68 12.13
N SER A 68 -12.99 2.84 13.46
CA SER A 68 -11.87 2.62 14.39
C SER A 68 -10.61 3.43 14.04
N ASN A 69 -10.80 4.70 13.70
CA ASN A 69 -9.73 5.64 13.32
C ASN A 69 -8.94 5.23 12.06
N GLN A 70 -9.57 4.49 11.15
CA GLN A 70 -9.01 4.16 9.84
C GLN A 70 -9.70 4.98 8.75
N PRO A 71 -8.97 5.42 7.71
CA PRO A 71 -9.57 6.03 6.54
C PRO A 71 -10.50 5.07 5.81
N LEU A 72 -11.38 5.57 4.98
CA LEU A 72 -12.21 4.74 4.11
C LEU A 72 -11.40 4.38 2.85
N GLY A 73 -10.93 3.16 2.77
CA GLY A 73 -10.07 2.67 1.68
C GLY A 73 -10.82 2.34 0.39
N LEU A 74 -10.06 2.23 -0.70
CA LEU A 74 -10.56 1.92 -2.05
C LEU A 74 -11.46 0.69 -2.12
N LEU A 75 -11.12 -0.38 -1.38
CA LEU A 75 -11.88 -1.63 -1.38
C LEU A 75 -13.23 -1.54 -0.67
N ASN A 76 -13.43 -0.52 0.16
CA ASN A 76 -14.61 -0.36 1.01
C ASN A 76 -15.47 0.85 0.63
N LEU A 77 -15.26 1.44 -0.55
CA LEU A 77 -16.06 2.55 -1.04
C LEU A 77 -17.49 2.10 -1.33
N PRO A 78 -18.51 2.74 -0.73
CA PRO A 78 -19.89 2.27 -0.82
C PRO A 78 -20.51 2.41 -2.24
N ASN A 79 -20.02 3.34 -3.04
CA ASN A 79 -20.53 3.61 -4.38
C ASN A 79 -19.51 3.24 -5.48
N ALA A 80 -18.47 2.45 -5.14
CA ALA A 80 -17.59 1.89 -6.16
C ALA A 80 -18.35 0.89 -7.03
N LEU A 81 -18.02 0.87 -8.32
CA LEU A 81 -18.58 -0.11 -9.24
C LEU A 81 -17.96 -1.49 -8.94
N SER A 82 -18.73 -2.55 -9.14
CA SER A 82 -18.27 -3.91 -8.94
C SER A 82 -18.24 -4.70 -10.24
N GLN A 83 -17.24 -5.57 -10.39
CA GLN A 83 -17.15 -6.57 -11.44
C GLN A 83 -16.91 -7.94 -10.81
N THR A 84 -17.68 -8.94 -11.20
CA THR A 84 -17.44 -10.33 -10.78
C THR A 84 -16.61 -11.02 -11.84
N PHE A 85 -15.58 -11.71 -11.41
CA PHE A 85 -14.74 -12.57 -12.25
C PHE A 85 -15.24 -14.02 -12.19
N ALA A 86 -15.10 -14.76 -13.25
CA ALA A 86 -15.45 -16.18 -13.29
C ALA A 86 -14.42 -17.05 -12.54
N ALA A 87 -13.21 -16.56 -12.39
CA ALA A 87 -12.10 -17.25 -11.71
C ALA A 87 -11.21 -16.27 -10.96
N ALA A 88 -10.37 -16.78 -10.04
CA ALA A 88 -9.41 -15.98 -9.28
C ALA A 88 -8.42 -15.21 -10.17
N THR A 89 -8.11 -15.75 -11.36
CA THR A 89 -7.32 -15.04 -12.38
C THR A 89 -8.26 -14.46 -13.42
N PRO A 90 -8.41 -13.12 -13.51
CA PRO A 90 -9.30 -12.50 -14.48
C PRO A 90 -8.82 -12.70 -15.92
N THR A 91 -9.76 -12.79 -16.83
CA THR A 91 -9.50 -12.84 -18.28
C THR A 91 -9.30 -11.43 -18.85
N SER A 92 -8.72 -11.36 -20.06
CA SER A 92 -8.57 -10.09 -20.79
C SER A 92 -9.92 -9.38 -21.01
N ASP A 93 -10.97 -10.16 -21.33
CA ASP A 93 -12.30 -9.64 -21.58
C ASP A 93 -12.97 -9.07 -20.31
N GLU A 94 -12.75 -9.72 -19.17
CA GLU A 94 -13.25 -9.21 -17.87
C GLU A 94 -12.56 -7.91 -17.45
N LEU A 95 -11.26 -7.79 -17.73
CA LEU A 95 -10.54 -6.55 -17.52
C LEU A 95 -11.01 -5.42 -18.47
N ALA A 96 -11.33 -5.76 -19.72
CA ALA A 96 -11.93 -4.82 -20.67
C ALA A 96 -13.32 -4.38 -20.20
N SER A 97 -14.13 -5.28 -19.64
CA SER A 97 -15.44 -4.95 -19.06
C SER A 97 -15.36 -3.99 -17.87
N MET A 98 -14.25 -4.01 -17.09
CA MET A 98 -14.01 -2.99 -16.06
C MET A 98 -13.81 -1.61 -16.68
N LEU A 99 -13.10 -1.52 -17.81
CA LEU A 99 -12.89 -0.26 -18.53
C LEU A 99 -14.20 0.26 -19.14
N GLU A 100 -15.06 -0.62 -19.66
CA GLU A 100 -16.38 -0.26 -20.15
C GLU A 100 -17.21 0.42 -19.05
N LYS A 101 -17.27 -0.18 -17.86
CA LYS A 101 -17.98 0.40 -16.70
C LYS A 101 -17.43 1.76 -16.28
N LEU A 102 -16.11 1.94 -16.34
CA LEU A 102 -15.49 3.25 -16.07
C LEU A 102 -15.85 4.27 -17.14
N GLY A 103 -15.91 3.86 -18.41
CA GLY A 103 -16.34 4.72 -19.52
C GLY A 103 -17.79 5.17 -19.35
N ASP A 104 -18.69 4.26 -18.98
CA ASP A 104 -20.10 4.57 -18.68
C ASP A 104 -20.24 5.57 -17.52
N ALA A 105 -19.36 5.46 -16.52
CA ALA A 105 -19.26 6.40 -15.41
C ALA A 105 -18.57 7.73 -15.76
N LYS A 106 -18.22 7.94 -17.04
CA LYS A 106 -17.56 9.14 -17.57
C LYS A 106 -16.18 9.40 -16.96
N ALA A 107 -15.46 8.35 -16.56
CA ALA A 107 -14.06 8.45 -16.18
C ALA A 107 -13.18 8.64 -17.43
N ASP A 108 -12.04 9.29 -17.27
CA ASP A 108 -11.07 9.47 -18.35
C ASP A 108 -10.24 8.18 -18.51
N LEU A 109 -10.62 7.36 -19.49
CA LEU A 109 -9.98 6.07 -19.73
C LEU A 109 -8.47 6.16 -20.02
N SER A 110 -7.98 7.32 -20.48
CA SER A 110 -6.55 7.52 -20.74
C SER A 110 -5.71 7.61 -19.48
N LYS A 111 -6.33 7.87 -18.33
CA LYS A 111 -5.68 8.03 -17.02
C LYS A 111 -5.91 6.85 -16.09
N VAL A 112 -6.73 5.90 -16.50
CA VAL A 112 -7.05 4.74 -15.68
C VAL A 112 -5.79 3.94 -15.37
N VAL A 113 -5.69 3.48 -14.14
CA VAL A 113 -4.64 2.60 -13.66
C VAL A 113 -5.26 1.34 -13.06
N PHE A 114 -4.57 0.22 -13.23
CA PHE A 114 -4.91 -1.02 -12.55
C PHE A 114 -4.05 -1.18 -11.31
N LEU A 115 -4.65 -1.67 -10.24
CA LEU A 115 -3.99 -1.99 -8.99
C LEU A 115 -4.37 -3.43 -8.61
N MET A 116 -3.37 -4.28 -8.36
CA MET A 116 -3.60 -5.70 -8.09
C MET A 116 -2.54 -6.29 -7.16
N HIS A 117 -2.84 -7.47 -6.62
CA HIS A 117 -1.89 -8.23 -5.81
C HIS A 117 -0.76 -8.83 -6.66
N PRO A 118 0.48 -9.01 -6.12
CA PRO A 118 1.59 -9.63 -6.84
C PRO A 118 1.30 -11.02 -7.39
N SER A 119 0.53 -11.86 -6.68
CA SER A 119 0.12 -13.20 -7.15
C SER A 119 -0.73 -13.11 -8.42
N THR A 120 -1.75 -12.26 -8.43
CA THR A 120 -2.61 -12.04 -9.58
C THR A 120 -1.84 -11.48 -10.77
N ALA A 121 -0.92 -10.54 -10.54
CA ALA A 121 -0.04 -10.02 -11.59
C ALA A 121 0.86 -11.11 -12.18
N ALA A 122 1.44 -11.97 -11.33
CA ALA A 122 2.29 -13.08 -11.78
C ALA A 122 1.50 -14.12 -12.61
N ASP A 123 0.25 -14.36 -12.28
CA ASP A 123 -0.61 -15.27 -13.04
C ASP A 123 -1.03 -14.65 -14.37
N LEU A 124 -1.33 -13.36 -14.42
CA LEU A 124 -1.62 -12.64 -15.67
C LEU A 124 -0.41 -12.58 -16.60
N MET A 125 0.82 -12.56 -16.08
CA MET A 125 2.05 -12.66 -16.88
C MET A 125 2.24 -14.03 -17.53
N LYS A 126 1.60 -15.08 -17.03
CA LYS A 126 1.62 -16.44 -17.61
C LYS A 126 0.41 -16.69 -18.53
N THR A 127 -0.67 -15.95 -18.30
CA THR A 127 -1.93 -16.14 -19.02
C THR A 127 -1.86 -15.46 -20.39
N ARG A 128 -2.25 -16.16 -21.43
CA ARG A 128 -2.37 -15.60 -22.79
C ARG A 128 -3.75 -14.97 -22.97
N VAL A 129 -3.79 -13.93 -23.78
CA VAL A 129 -5.05 -13.25 -24.17
C VAL A 129 -5.99 -14.23 -24.85
N ASP A 130 -5.44 -15.12 -25.69
CA ASP A 130 -6.19 -16.08 -26.50
C ASP A 130 -5.32 -17.35 -26.68
N ALA A 131 -5.95 -18.50 -26.81
CA ALA A 131 -5.27 -19.78 -26.97
C ALA A 131 -4.39 -19.86 -28.22
N SER A 132 -4.71 -19.10 -29.27
CA SER A 132 -3.96 -19.01 -30.52
C SER A 132 -3.00 -17.82 -30.59
N SER A 133 -3.14 -16.85 -29.69
CA SER A 133 -2.29 -15.67 -29.60
C SER A 133 -1.03 -15.95 -28.76
N GLY A 134 0.10 -15.42 -29.20
CA GLY A 134 1.31 -15.39 -28.39
C GLY A 134 1.33 -14.26 -27.36
N ALA A 135 0.33 -13.34 -27.39
CA ALA A 135 0.27 -12.20 -26.51
C ALA A 135 -0.14 -12.59 -25.10
N LEU A 136 0.53 -12.01 -24.09
CA LEU A 136 0.19 -12.17 -22.69
C LEU A 136 -0.79 -11.08 -22.26
N VAL A 137 -1.66 -11.37 -21.29
CA VAL A 137 -2.63 -10.42 -20.76
C VAL A 137 -1.91 -9.25 -20.09
N LEU A 138 -0.88 -9.54 -19.29
CA LEU A 138 -0.01 -8.54 -18.69
C LEU A 138 1.35 -8.59 -19.38
N ASN A 139 1.69 -7.51 -20.09
CA ASN A 139 2.97 -7.36 -20.77
C ASN A 139 3.68 -6.10 -20.27
N GLY A 140 4.83 -6.27 -19.63
CA GLY A 140 5.64 -5.14 -19.16
C GLY A 140 4.96 -4.23 -18.14
N PHE A 141 4.10 -4.78 -17.27
CA PHE A 141 3.25 -4.02 -16.33
C PHE A 141 2.23 -3.09 -17.00
N GLU A 142 1.76 -3.49 -18.18
CA GLU A 142 0.68 -2.81 -18.89
C GLU A 142 -0.40 -3.82 -19.30
N ILE A 143 -1.66 -3.42 -19.16
CA ILE A 143 -2.85 -4.14 -19.63
C ILE A 143 -3.63 -3.19 -20.53
N HIS A 144 -3.90 -3.59 -21.77
CA HIS A 144 -4.57 -2.75 -22.79
C HIS A 144 -3.92 -1.36 -22.98
N GLY A 145 -2.58 -1.25 -22.77
CA GLY A 145 -1.86 0.03 -22.86
C GLY A 145 -2.03 0.92 -21.63
N LEU A 146 -2.61 0.41 -20.53
CA LEU A 146 -2.78 1.12 -19.27
C LEU A 146 -1.81 0.59 -18.23
N PRO A 147 -1.27 1.45 -17.36
CA PRO A 147 -0.28 1.05 -16.38
C PRO A 147 -0.90 0.21 -15.26
N VAL A 148 -0.13 -0.80 -14.83
CA VAL A 148 -0.48 -1.69 -13.72
C VAL A 148 0.45 -1.44 -12.55
N PHE A 149 -0.13 -1.17 -11.40
CA PHE A 149 0.59 -1.07 -10.13
C PHE A 149 0.33 -2.33 -9.31
N VAL A 150 1.38 -2.83 -8.70
CA VAL A 150 1.34 -4.06 -7.91
C VAL A 150 1.57 -3.71 -6.45
N SER A 151 0.64 -4.14 -5.59
CA SER A 151 0.73 -3.93 -4.16
C SER A 151 0.30 -5.16 -3.37
N SER A 152 1.09 -5.54 -2.38
CA SER A 152 0.74 -6.60 -1.42
C SER A 152 -0.43 -6.24 -0.48
N ASN A 153 -0.83 -4.98 -0.46
CA ASN A 153 -1.96 -4.50 0.33
C ASN A 153 -3.32 -4.69 -0.39
N VAL A 154 -3.32 -5.10 -1.65
CA VAL A 154 -4.55 -5.53 -2.34
C VAL A 154 -4.82 -7.00 -1.99
N THR A 155 -6.07 -7.37 -1.79
CA THR A 155 -6.47 -8.78 -1.57
C THR A 155 -6.18 -9.60 -2.83
N GLU A 156 -5.73 -10.84 -2.68
CA GLU A 156 -5.25 -11.70 -3.79
C GLU A 156 -6.26 -11.86 -4.94
N ASP A 157 -7.54 -12.00 -4.62
CA ASP A 157 -8.61 -12.23 -5.61
C ASP A 157 -9.25 -10.94 -6.12
N LYS A 158 -8.62 -9.77 -5.85
CA LYS A 158 -9.18 -8.48 -6.23
C LYS A 158 -8.28 -7.72 -7.17
N VAL A 159 -8.92 -7.09 -8.15
CA VAL A 159 -8.29 -6.12 -9.06
C VAL A 159 -9.07 -4.81 -8.97
N ILE A 160 -8.38 -3.72 -8.83
CA ILE A 160 -8.97 -2.38 -8.79
C ILE A 160 -8.58 -1.66 -10.06
N ALA A 161 -9.56 -1.15 -10.80
CA ALA A 161 -9.33 -0.20 -11.89
C ALA A 161 -9.88 1.17 -11.45
N MET A 162 -9.06 2.21 -11.53
CA MET A 162 -9.45 3.53 -11.05
C MET A 162 -8.82 4.65 -11.85
N ASP A 163 -9.50 5.80 -11.88
CA ASP A 163 -8.90 7.06 -12.31
C ASP A 163 -8.29 7.78 -11.09
N PRO A 164 -6.95 7.88 -11.00
CA PRO A 164 -6.29 8.48 -9.85
C PRO A 164 -6.55 9.99 -9.69
N SER A 165 -7.08 10.66 -10.71
CA SER A 165 -7.38 12.10 -10.66
C SER A 165 -8.40 12.45 -9.57
N TYR A 166 -9.29 11.50 -9.23
CA TYR A 166 -10.32 11.67 -8.20
C TYR A 166 -9.90 11.20 -6.82
N SER A 167 -8.72 10.64 -6.67
CA SER A 167 -8.21 10.07 -5.43
C SER A 167 -7.15 10.98 -4.80
N ARG A 168 -7.27 11.24 -3.50
CA ARG A 168 -6.34 12.13 -2.79
C ARG A 168 -6.06 11.60 -1.39
N ILE A 169 -4.80 11.69 -0.98
CA ILE A 169 -4.39 11.51 0.41
C ILE A 169 -4.25 12.91 1.02
N VAL A 170 -4.95 13.16 2.10
CA VAL A 170 -4.96 14.43 2.82
C VAL A 170 -4.22 14.25 4.13
N TYR A 171 -3.20 15.07 4.38
CA TYR A 171 -2.48 15.10 5.64
C TYR A 171 -3.02 16.26 6.48
N PHE A 172 -3.46 15.96 7.70
CA PHE A 172 -3.93 16.98 8.66
C PHE A 172 -2.79 17.63 9.44
N ALA A 173 -1.68 16.88 9.61
CA ALA A 173 -0.47 17.37 10.25
C ALA A 173 0.76 16.73 9.60
N ALA A 174 1.90 17.38 9.74
CA ALA A 174 3.17 16.77 9.35
C ALA A 174 3.46 15.53 10.19
N PRO A 175 4.02 14.45 9.61
CA PRO A 175 4.44 13.30 10.38
C PRO A 175 5.39 13.69 11.51
N GLN A 176 5.12 13.24 12.73
CA GLN A 176 5.95 13.51 13.90
C GLN A 176 6.66 12.23 14.35
N VAL A 177 7.95 12.32 14.54
CA VAL A 177 8.74 11.21 15.09
C VAL A 177 8.95 11.47 16.59
N VAL A 178 8.46 10.56 17.41
CA VAL A 178 8.61 10.58 18.87
C VAL A 178 9.57 9.47 19.27
N VAL A 179 10.64 9.84 19.95
CA VAL A 179 11.63 8.90 20.48
C VAL A 179 11.43 8.81 21.98
N ASP A 180 11.09 7.63 22.48
CA ASP A 180 10.91 7.35 23.91
C ASP A 180 12.04 6.43 24.41
N PRO A 181 13.06 6.97 25.07
CA PRO A 181 14.16 6.18 25.62
C PRO A 181 13.81 5.51 26.97
N PHE A 182 12.69 5.93 27.61
CA PHE A 182 12.39 5.51 28.98
C PHE A 182 11.55 4.23 29.04
N ARG A 183 10.66 4.01 28.08
CA ARG A 183 9.74 2.86 28.05
C ARG A 183 10.45 1.50 28.02
N GLY A 184 11.63 1.43 27.40
CA GLY A 184 12.44 0.22 27.28
C GLY A 184 13.79 0.29 28.01
N ALA A 185 13.99 1.24 28.93
CA ALA A 185 15.30 1.50 29.57
C ALA A 185 15.88 0.27 30.26
N ILE A 186 15.05 -0.54 30.94
CA ILE A 186 15.49 -1.76 31.64
C ILE A 186 16.00 -2.82 30.64
N SER A 187 15.47 -2.86 29.43
CA SER A 187 15.84 -3.80 28.36
C SER A 187 16.88 -3.23 27.40
N GLY A 188 17.33 -1.99 27.59
CA GLY A 188 18.23 -1.29 26.66
C GLY A 188 17.61 -1.00 25.29
N VAL A 189 16.27 -0.99 25.18
CA VAL A 189 15.52 -0.74 23.94
C VAL A 189 15.01 0.69 23.92
N THR A 190 15.21 1.41 22.81
CA THR A 190 14.62 2.72 22.57
C THR A 190 13.41 2.55 21.65
N HIS A 191 12.25 3.05 22.06
CA HIS A 191 11.03 3.04 21.24
C HIS A 191 10.98 4.28 20.35
N VAL A 192 10.76 4.06 19.07
CA VAL A 192 10.54 5.13 18.09
C VAL A 192 9.12 4.97 17.54
N GLN A 193 8.33 6.03 17.64
CA GLN A 193 6.96 6.08 17.15
C GLN A 193 6.86 7.17 16.09
N VAL A 194 6.10 6.90 15.02
CA VAL A 194 5.73 7.91 14.03
C VAL A 194 4.23 8.14 14.13
N LEU A 195 3.86 9.36 14.44
CA LEU A 195 2.48 9.81 14.46
C LEU A 195 2.18 10.49 13.12
N ASN A 196 1.20 9.96 12.40
CA ASN A 196 0.77 10.52 11.14
C ASN A 196 -0.76 10.60 11.10
N ALA A 197 -1.30 11.81 11.00
CA ALA A 197 -2.73 12.06 10.85
C ALA A 197 -3.02 12.28 9.37
N MET A 198 -3.64 11.29 8.73
CA MET A 198 -4.02 11.35 7.33
C MET A 198 -5.40 10.79 7.09
N ASP A 199 -6.01 11.16 5.97
CA ASP A 199 -7.22 10.56 5.46
C ASP A 199 -7.10 10.30 3.96
N TYR A 200 -7.86 9.33 3.46
CA TYR A 200 -7.99 9.05 2.04
C TYR A 200 -9.37 9.47 1.57
N VAL A 201 -9.42 10.27 0.51
CA VAL A 201 -10.67 10.79 -0.05
C VAL A 201 -10.74 10.46 -1.53
N CYS A 202 -11.81 9.77 -1.93
CA CYS A 202 -12.20 9.61 -3.32
C CYS A 202 -13.40 10.53 -3.59
N THR A 203 -13.20 11.55 -4.44
CA THR A 203 -14.24 12.55 -4.73
C THR A 203 -15.31 12.02 -5.68
N ASN A 204 -14.95 11.12 -6.58
CA ASN A 204 -15.90 10.42 -7.45
C ASN A 204 -15.73 8.91 -7.30
N GLN A 205 -16.58 8.30 -6.47
CA GLN A 205 -16.48 6.87 -6.18
C GLN A 205 -16.84 5.97 -7.39
N SER A 206 -17.66 6.48 -8.33
CA SER A 206 -17.98 5.77 -9.56
C SER A 206 -16.80 5.67 -10.55
N SER A 207 -15.70 6.42 -10.32
CA SER A 207 -14.47 6.29 -11.08
C SER A 207 -13.56 5.15 -10.59
N VAL A 208 -14.09 4.32 -9.69
CA VAL A 208 -13.40 3.14 -9.14
C VAL A 208 -14.25 1.90 -9.42
N VAL A 209 -13.63 0.89 -10.02
CA VAL A 209 -14.23 -0.44 -10.21
C VAL A 209 -13.41 -1.45 -9.42
N VAL A 210 -14.07 -2.22 -8.58
CA VAL A 210 -13.46 -3.31 -7.83
C VAL A 210 -13.91 -4.63 -8.45
N GLY A 211 -12.98 -5.35 -9.07
CA GLY A 211 -13.17 -6.71 -9.56
C GLY A 211 -12.88 -7.72 -8.44
N SER A 212 -13.69 -8.75 -8.33
CA SER A 212 -13.49 -9.86 -7.39
C SER A 212 -13.98 -11.17 -8.00
N ALA A 213 -13.32 -12.28 -7.66
CA ALA A 213 -13.77 -13.63 -8.01
C ALA A 213 -14.88 -14.11 -7.10
#